data_e223edd31b8472a549a24ffa2bd07434
#
_entry.id   e223edd31b8472a549a24ffa2bd07434
#
_cell.length_a   1.000
_cell.length_b   1.000
_cell.length_c   1.000
_cell.angle_alpha   90.00
_cell.angle_beta   90.00
_cell.angle_gamma   90.00
#
_symmetry.space_group_name_H-M   'P 1'
#
loop_
_entity.id
_entity.type
_entity.pdbx_description
1 polymer ?
#
loop_
_entity_poly.entity_id
_entity_poly.type
_entity_poly.pdbx_seq_one_letter_code
_entity_poly.pdbx_strand_id
1 'polypeptide(L)'
;AGMALANGLVALQVAARAGIGTFISEYIRLLITFADDTGGAMRQMELHDMVYGWGVVGIYYAIHKEKNHKTQAVCFLISMLFFTLGFKRIAVPAALGAAVMYHCLCWWKPKHIRALANIMALAAGGCVFFYLWLIKSGIFVELANELEIDLMYRDVIYTYFSDFFELAPSYIGRGIRFIYTYCTEDPSYHLATTALHNVYMETYIEVGFWCWWIWMLFELSFRIHRVEERYTEIPAYALMAMNLYVFFTYLTDNTLFYYAINVLYRMAIMVWCLEVSENGNLLDSETQSLAAVKESRQKKRNKKREEENVEGDFHICV
;
A
#
# COMPACT_ATOMS: atom_id res chain seq x y z
N ALA A 1 2.96 3.40 -17.54
CA ALA A 1 3.72 4.01 -18.68
C ALA A 1 4.03 5.49 -18.42
N GLY A 2 3.03 6.36 -18.09
CA GLY A 2 3.25 7.80 -17.88
C GLY A 2 4.29 8.15 -16.80
N MET A 3 4.23 7.52 -15.65
CA MET A 3 5.24 7.67 -14.59
C MET A 3 6.65 7.29 -15.06
N ALA A 4 6.78 6.16 -15.77
CA ALA A 4 8.08 5.71 -16.29
C ALA A 4 8.67 6.71 -17.30
N LEU A 5 7.82 7.27 -18.16
CA LEU A 5 8.24 8.31 -19.10
C LEU A 5 8.70 9.57 -18.36
N ALA A 6 7.92 10.07 -17.40
CA ALA A 6 8.26 11.25 -16.64
C ALA A 6 9.57 11.09 -15.85
N ASN A 7 9.71 9.99 -15.09
CA ASN A 7 10.94 9.70 -14.36
C ASN A 7 12.14 9.47 -15.28
N GLY A 8 11.94 8.79 -16.42
CA GLY A 8 12.97 8.58 -17.42
C GLY A 8 13.48 9.90 -18.02
N LEU A 9 12.58 10.84 -18.34
CA LEU A 9 12.95 12.16 -18.82
C LEU A 9 13.73 12.98 -17.78
N VAL A 10 13.31 12.93 -16.51
CA VAL A 10 14.06 13.57 -15.42
C VAL A 10 15.44 12.95 -15.25
N ALA A 11 15.53 11.61 -15.25
CA ALA A 11 16.82 10.91 -15.15
C ALA A 11 17.77 11.29 -16.30
N LEU A 12 17.27 11.34 -17.53
CA LEU A 12 18.03 11.78 -18.70
C LEU A 12 18.50 13.24 -18.56
N GLN A 13 17.62 14.13 -18.10
CA GLN A 13 17.95 15.52 -17.88
C GLN A 13 19.03 15.71 -16.81
N VAL A 14 18.92 15.01 -15.68
CA VAL A 14 19.91 15.02 -14.60
C VAL A 14 21.24 14.46 -15.07
N ALA A 15 21.23 13.29 -15.74
CA ALA A 15 22.43 12.67 -16.30
C ALA A 15 23.11 13.56 -17.38
N ALA A 16 22.33 14.25 -18.20
CA ALA A 16 22.87 15.18 -19.19
C ALA A 16 23.55 16.41 -18.53
N ARG A 17 23.00 16.90 -17.42
CA ARG A 17 23.55 18.07 -16.69
C ARG A 17 24.78 17.71 -15.85
N ALA A 18 24.73 16.61 -15.13
CA ALA A 18 25.80 16.17 -14.23
C ALA A 18 26.92 15.40 -14.95
N GLY A 19 26.66 14.89 -16.15
CA GLY A 19 27.46 13.90 -16.85
C GLY A 19 27.08 12.47 -16.45
N ILE A 20 26.98 11.58 -17.42
CA ILE A 20 26.53 10.18 -17.24
C ILE A 20 27.39 9.44 -16.19
N GLY A 21 28.72 9.61 -16.26
CA GLY A 21 29.64 8.98 -15.32
C GLY A 21 29.41 9.43 -13.86
N THR A 22 29.24 10.72 -13.64
CA THR A 22 28.95 11.29 -12.33
C THR A 22 27.60 10.81 -11.82
N PHE A 23 26.58 10.81 -12.67
CA PHE A 23 25.23 10.31 -12.33
C PHE A 23 25.26 8.85 -11.86
N ILE A 24 25.93 7.98 -12.60
CA ILE A 24 26.03 6.55 -12.25
C ILE A 24 26.85 6.36 -10.97
N SER A 25 27.99 7.06 -10.81
CA SER A 25 28.84 6.92 -9.62
C SER A 25 28.14 7.43 -8.35
N GLU A 26 27.42 8.54 -8.42
CA GLU A 26 26.59 9.04 -7.31
C GLU A 26 25.47 8.06 -6.96
N TYR A 27 24.77 7.53 -7.94
CA TYR A 27 23.70 6.55 -7.73
C TYR A 27 24.23 5.28 -7.04
N ILE A 28 25.35 4.72 -7.52
CA ILE A 28 25.97 3.54 -6.91
C ILE A 28 26.43 3.85 -5.47
N ARG A 29 27.04 5.02 -5.27
CA ARG A 29 27.47 5.46 -3.93
C ARG A 29 26.29 5.51 -2.96
N LEU A 30 25.19 6.15 -3.36
CA LEU A 30 23.98 6.25 -2.54
C LEU A 30 23.39 4.88 -2.20
N LEU A 31 23.36 3.94 -3.16
CA LEU A 31 22.89 2.56 -2.94
C LEU A 31 23.75 1.80 -1.92
N ILE A 32 25.06 2.03 -1.92
CA ILE A 32 25.99 1.32 -1.03
C ILE A 32 26.05 1.96 0.36
N THR A 33 26.10 3.28 0.42
CA THR A 33 26.34 4.00 1.69
C THR A 33 25.05 4.30 2.45
N PHE A 34 23.89 4.24 1.77
CA PHE A 34 22.62 4.74 2.31
C PHE A 34 22.72 6.18 2.86
N ALA A 35 23.73 6.95 2.42
CA ALA A 35 23.98 8.30 2.89
C ALA A 35 22.96 9.28 2.30
N ASP A 36 22.50 10.23 3.12
CA ASP A 36 21.81 11.40 2.62
C ASP A 36 22.80 12.34 1.97
N ASP A 37 22.75 12.42 0.65
CA ASP A 37 23.46 13.48 -0.06
C ASP A 37 22.47 14.56 -0.49
N THR A 38 22.28 15.52 0.41
CA THR A 38 21.34 16.62 0.21
C THR A 38 21.80 17.62 -0.84
N GLY A 39 23.02 17.48 -1.40
CA GLY A 39 23.64 18.44 -2.31
C GLY A 39 23.88 17.97 -3.74
N GLY A 40 23.80 16.66 -4.02
CA GLY A 40 24.17 16.09 -5.32
C GLY A 40 23.12 16.18 -6.42
N ALA A 41 23.51 15.79 -7.62
CA ALA A 41 22.63 15.70 -8.79
C ALA A 41 21.41 14.79 -8.55
N MET A 42 21.60 13.74 -7.72
CA MET A 42 20.55 12.77 -7.41
C MET A 42 19.37 13.37 -6.65
N ARG A 43 19.53 14.48 -5.91
CA ARG A 43 18.41 15.18 -5.27
C ARG A 43 17.32 15.60 -6.26
N GLN A 44 17.70 15.88 -7.50
CA GLN A 44 16.76 16.24 -8.56
C GLN A 44 15.91 15.03 -9.04
N MET A 45 16.35 13.81 -8.70
CA MET A 45 15.56 12.58 -8.96
C MET A 45 14.49 12.33 -7.92
N GLU A 46 14.50 13.05 -6.81
CA GLU A 46 13.54 12.92 -5.72
C GLU A 46 12.19 13.56 -6.10
N LEU A 47 11.48 12.86 -6.99
CA LEU A 47 10.09 13.21 -7.31
C LEU A 47 9.19 12.61 -6.23
N HIS A 48 9.07 13.26 -5.08
CA HIS A 48 8.44 12.76 -3.85
C HIS A 48 7.18 11.93 -4.08
N ASP A 49 6.22 12.48 -4.84
CA ASP A 49 4.95 11.81 -5.11
C ASP A 49 5.13 10.49 -5.91
N MET A 50 6.00 10.50 -6.91
CA MET A 50 6.19 9.34 -7.79
C MET A 50 7.00 8.22 -7.16
N VAL A 51 7.96 8.53 -6.29
CA VAL A 51 8.82 7.51 -5.66
C VAL A 51 8.00 6.53 -4.86
N TYR A 52 7.12 7.02 -4.01
CA TYR A 52 6.24 6.16 -3.21
C TYR A 52 5.25 5.38 -4.10
N GLY A 53 4.81 5.96 -5.19
CA GLY A 53 4.00 5.27 -6.20
C GLY A 53 4.74 4.09 -6.84
N TRP A 54 6.04 4.24 -7.13
CA TRP A 54 6.86 3.13 -7.64
C TRP A 54 7.01 1.99 -6.63
N GLY A 55 7.07 2.29 -5.33
CA GLY A 55 7.02 1.28 -4.28
C GLY A 55 5.74 0.43 -4.34
N VAL A 56 4.58 1.07 -4.51
CA VAL A 56 3.30 0.36 -4.71
C VAL A 56 3.34 -0.55 -5.94
N VAL A 57 3.82 -0.03 -7.09
CA VAL A 57 3.93 -0.82 -8.33
C VAL A 57 4.90 -1.98 -8.15
N GLY A 58 6.03 -1.76 -7.47
CA GLY A 58 7.01 -2.80 -7.17
C GLY A 58 6.43 -3.92 -6.30
N ILE A 59 5.72 -3.56 -5.21
CA ILE A 59 5.04 -4.54 -4.36
C ILE A 59 3.99 -5.30 -5.18
N TYR A 60 3.19 -4.61 -5.99
CA TYR A 60 2.19 -5.25 -6.84
C TYR A 60 2.83 -6.35 -7.70
N TYR A 61 3.88 -6.06 -8.46
CA TYR A 61 4.54 -7.05 -9.31
C TYR A 61 5.38 -8.08 -8.54
N ALA A 62 5.76 -7.81 -7.29
CA ALA A 62 6.41 -8.79 -6.44
C ALA A 62 5.47 -9.89 -5.93
N ILE A 63 4.21 -9.56 -5.69
CA ILE A 63 3.24 -10.46 -5.05
C ILE A 63 2.13 -10.95 -6.01
N HIS A 64 1.86 -10.20 -7.09
CA HIS A 64 0.87 -10.57 -8.10
C HIS A 64 1.44 -11.59 -9.10
N LYS A 65 0.66 -12.63 -9.40
CA LYS A 65 1.06 -13.66 -10.38
C LYS A 65 0.49 -13.35 -11.75
N GLU A 66 1.28 -12.68 -12.55
CA GLU A 66 0.96 -12.45 -13.95
C GLU A 66 1.07 -13.74 -14.78
N LYS A 67 0.19 -13.89 -15.79
CA LYS A 67 0.26 -15.00 -16.76
C LYS A 67 1.59 -14.99 -17.52
N ASN A 68 2.15 -13.81 -17.79
CA ASN A 68 3.42 -13.63 -18.47
C ASN A 68 4.53 -13.23 -17.49
N HIS A 69 5.30 -14.21 -17.03
CA HIS A 69 6.42 -13.99 -16.09
C HIS A 69 7.49 -13.03 -16.62
N LYS A 70 7.69 -12.93 -17.95
CA LYS A 70 8.64 -11.96 -18.51
C LYS A 70 8.14 -10.53 -18.31
N THR A 71 6.86 -10.28 -18.59
CA THR A 71 6.24 -8.97 -18.36
C THR A 71 6.29 -8.61 -16.88
N GLN A 72 5.96 -9.55 -15.98
CA GLN A 72 6.05 -9.37 -14.52
C GLN A 72 7.46 -8.96 -14.11
N ALA A 73 8.48 -9.70 -14.53
CA ALA A 73 9.87 -9.42 -14.19
C ALA A 73 10.33 -8.05 -14.72
N VAL A 74 10.01 -7.72 -15.97
CA VAL A 74 10.37 -6.41 -16.56
C VAL A 74 9.70 -5.26 -15.80
N CYS A 75 8.40 -5.36 -15.51
CA CYS A 75 7.68 -4.31 -14.78
C CYS A 75 8.19 -4.18 -13.35
N PHE A 76 8.52 -5.30 -12.68
CA PHE A 76 9.14 -5.28 -11.36
C PHE A 76 10.51 -4.58 -11.39
N LEU A 77 11.39 -4.95 -12.32
CA LEU A 77 12.72 -4.35 -12.45
C LEU A 77 12.66 -2.85 -12.74
N ILE A 78 11.76 -2.43 -13.65
CA ILE A 78 11.55 -1.00 -13.93
C ILE A 78 11.05 -0.27 -12.68
N SER A 79 10.13 -0.88 -11.93
CA SER A 79 9.60 -0.29 -10.69
C SER A 79 10.69 -0.14 -9.64
N MET A 80 11.53 -1.15 -9.46
CA MET A 80 12.64 -1.12 -8.51
C MET A 80 13.71 -0.11 -8.91
N LEU A 81 14.00 0.02 -10.21
CA LEU A 81 14.93 1.03 -10.72
C LEU A 81 14.47 2.44 -10.33
N PHE A 82 13.23 2.82 -10.67
CA PHE A 82 12.73 4.16 -10.35
C PHE A 82 12.47 4.38 -8.85
N PHE A 83 12.12 3.34 -8.13
CA PHE A 83 11.97 3.38 -6.68
C PHE A 83 13.31 3.66 -5.98
N THR A 84 14.38 2.98 -6.41
CA THR A 84 15.72 3.18 -5.85
C THR A 84 16.34 4.50 -6.30
N LEU A 85 16.08 4.95 -7.53
CA LEU A 85 16.53 6.28 -8.00
C LEU A 85 15.94 7.43 -7.18
N GLY A 86 14.74 7.28 -6.65
CA GLY A 86 14.10 8.30 -5.82
C GLY A 86 14.55 8.34 -4.36
N PHE A 87 15.32 7.38 -3.93
CA PHE A 87 16.08 7.29 -2.67
C PHE A 87 15.34 7.62 -1.36
N LYS A 88 14.11 7.08 -1.20
CA LYS A 88 13.40 7.15 0.10
C LYS A 88 13.75 5.95 0.98
N ARG A 89 14.73 6.13 1.86
CA ARG A 89 15.30 5.04 2.70
C ARG A 89 14.25 4.25 3.48
N ILE A 90 13.29 4.92 4.10
CA ILE A 90 12.23 4.27 4.88
C ILE A 90 11.25 3.47 4.03
N ALA A 91 11.07 3.86 2.78
CA ALA A 91 10.14 3.17 1.89
C ALA A 91 10.64 1.77 1.47
N VAL A 92 11.97 1.57 1.43
CA VAL A 92 12.57 0.28 1.06
C VAL A 92 12.23 -0.83 2.05
N PRO A 93 12.53 -0.70 3.37
CA PRO A 93 12.15 -1.72 4.34
C PRO A 93 10.63 -1.89 4.44
N ALA A 94 9.86 -0.82 4.26
CA ALA A 94 8.39 -0.90 4.24
C ALA A 94 7.88 -1.74 3.05
N ALA A 95 8.45 -1.57 1.86
CA ALA A 95 8.09 -2.35 0.67
C ALA A 95 8.48 -3.83 0.82
N LEU A 96 9.67 -4.10 1.34
CA LEU A 96 10.12 -5.47 1.64
C LEU A 96 9.24 -6.11 2.70
N GLY A 97 8.94 -5.40 3.78
CA GLY A 97 8.03 -5.86 4.85
C GLY A 97 6.64 -6.19 4.31
N ALA A 98 6.11 -5.38 3.42
CA ALA A 98 4.83 -5.63 2.76
C ALA A 98 4.85 -6.92 1.92
N ALA A 99 5.88 -7.11 1.09
CA ALA A 99 6.01 -8.31 0.27
C ALA A 99 6.15 -9.57 1.15
N VAL A 100 7.02 -9.52 2.18
CA VAL A 100 7.19 -10.63 3.15
C VAL A 100 5.88 -10.92 3.86
N MET A 101 5.18 -9.90 4.35
CA MET A 101 3.89 -10.06 5.03
C MET A 101 2.86 -10.77 4.15
N TYR A 102 2.74 -10.38 2.88
CA TYR A 102 1.84 -11.05 1.94
C TYR A 102 2.16 -12.53 1.80
N HIS A 103 3.42 -12.89 1.56
CA HIS A 103 3.84 -14.28 1.42
C HIS A 103 3.65 -15.08 2.71
N CYS A 104 3.91 -14.48 3.87
CA CYS A 104 3.64 -15.09 5.16
C CYS A 104 2.14 -15.38 5.36
N LEU A 105 1.27 -14.43 5.01
CA LEU A 105 -0.19 -14.62 5.10
C LEU A 105 -0.67 -15.72 4.13
N CYS A 106 -0.16 -15.75 2.90
CA CYS A 106 -0.46 -16.80 1.93
C CYS A 106 0.02 -18.18 2.37
N TRP A 107 1.13 -18.28 3.10
CA TRP A 107 1.66 -19.52 3.64
C TRP A 107 0.91 -19.97 4.89
N TRP A 108 0.69 -19.04 5.84
CA TRP A 108 0.03 -19.32 7.13
C TRP A 108 -1.47 -19.60 6.98
N LYS A 109 -2.16 -18.90 6.04
CA LYS A 109 -3.60 -18.98 5.79
C LYS A 109 -4.43 -18.88 7.08
N PRO A 110 -4.39 -17.72 7.77
CA PRO A 110 -5.05 -17.57 9.06
C PRO A 110 -6.56 -17.80 8.95
N LYS A 111 -7.12 -18.69 9.79
CA LYS A 111 -8.55 -19.03 9.80
C LYS A 111 -9.46 -17.85 10.13
N HIS A 112 -8.94 -16.85 10.84
CA HIS A 112 -9.69 -15.70 11.35
C HIS A 112 -9.04 -14.39 10.91
N ILE A 113 -9.07 -14.15 9.60
CA ILE A 113 -8.44 -12.95 9.02
C ILE A 113 -9.01 -11.65 9.59
N ARG A 114 -10.32 -11.60 9.90
CA ARG A 114 -10.97 -10.44 10.49
C ARG A 114 -10.43 -10.14 11.90
N ALA A 115 -10.27 -11.16 12.71
CA ALA A 115 -9.68 -10.99 14.04
C ALA A 115 -8.22 -10.53 13.95
N LEU A 116 -7.44 -11.09 13.01
CA LEU A 116 -6.08 -10.66 12.74
C LEU A 116 -6.02 -9.19 12.31
N ALA A 117 -6.89 -8.77 11.39
CA ALA A 117 -6.97 -7.37 10.93
C ALA A 117 -7.33 -6.42 12.10
N ASN A 118 -8.27 -6.79 12.97
CA ASN A 118 -8.60 -6.02 14.16
C ASN A 118 -7.41 -5.87 15.11
N ILE A 119 -6.71 -6.97 15.41
CA ILE A 119 -5.53 -6.96 16.26
C ILE A 119 -4.43 -6.07 15.66
N MET A 120 -4.18 -6.22 14.36
CA MET A 120 -3.18 -5.40 13.65
C MET A 120 -3.57 -3.91 13.66
N ALA A 121 -4.84 -3.58 13.45
CA ALA A 121 -5.33 -2.20 13.47
C ALA A 121 -5.17 -1.58 14.87
N LEU A 122 -5.53 -2.30 15.92
CA LEU A 122 -5.36 -1.83 17.30
C LEU A 122 -3.87 -1.71 17.68
N ALA A 123 -3.05 -2.68 17.30
CA ALA A 123 -1.61 -2.65 17.56
C ALA A 123 -0.94 -1.49 16.80
N ALA A 124 -1.23 -1.33 15.50
CA ALA A 124 -0.70 -0.23 14.71
C ALA A 124 -1.16 1.13 15.25
N GLY A 125 -2.45 1.28 15.56
CA GLY A 125 -2.98 2.50 16.17
C GLY A 125 -2.33 2.80 17.52
N GLY A 126 -2.17 1.78 18.38
CA GLY A 126 -1.48 1.91 19.67
C GLY A 126 0.00 2.30 19.51
N CYS A 127 0.73 1.67 18.58
CA CYS A 127 2.12 2.02 18.29
C CYS A 127 2.26 3.47 17.78
N VAL A 128 1.38 3.90 16.90
CA VAL A 128 1.38 5.28 16.38
C VAL A 128 0.99 6.26 17.50
N PHE A 129 0.00 5.91 18.32
CA PHE A 129 -0.37 6.75 19.45
C PHE A 129 0.77 6.89 20.47
N PHE A 130 1.50 5.80 20.74
CA PHE A 130 2.72 5.82 21.55
C PHE A 130 3.81 6.68 20.90
N TYR A 131 3.98 6.60 19.57
CA TYR A 131 4.91 7.47 18.85
C TYR A 131 4.54 8.96 18.97
N LEU A 132 3.25 9.31 18.86
CA LEU A 132 2.79 10.68 19.11
C LEU A 132 3.06 11.13 20.56
N TRP A 133 2.95 10.20 21.51
CA TRP A 133 3.31 10.47 22.90
C TRP A 133 4.82 10.73 23.07
N LEU A 134 5.67 9.97 22.41
CA LEU A 134 7.12 10.22 22.43
C LEU A 134 7.48 11.60 21.84
N ILE A 135 6.78 12.01 20.77
CA ILE A 135 6.96 13.37 20.21
C ILE A 135 6.50 14.41 21.22
N LYS A 136 5.29 14.27 21.77
CA LYS A 136 4.69 15.22 22.71
C LYS A 136 5.51 15.41 23.98
N SER A 137 6.11 14.34 24.48
CA SER A 137 6.94 14.36 25.69
C SER A 137 8.37 14.87 25.45
N GLY A 138 8.78 15.08 24.20
CA GLY A 138 10.17 15.43 23.84
C GLY A 138 11.15 14.25 23.80
N ILE A 139 10.76 13.09 24.34
CA ILE A 139 11.63 11.89 24.42
C ILE A 139 12.10 11.45 23.02
N PHE A 140 11.26 11.61 22.01
CA PHE A 140 11.63 11.26 20.64
C PHE A 140 12.86 12.02 20.13
N VAL A 141 12.93 13.32 20.41
CA VAL A 141 14.06 14.19 20.02
C VAL A 141 15.31 13.86 20.85
N GLU A 142 15.15 13.64 22.18
CA GLU A 142 16.23 13.22 23.06
C GLU A 142 16.86 11.90 22.60
N LEU A 143 16.03 10.90 22.32
CA LEU A 143 16.49 9.59 21.85
C LEU A 143 17.19 9.66 20.49
N ALA A 144 16.66 10.48 19.57
CA ALA A 144 17.31 10.68 18.27
C ALA A 144 18.69 11.34 18.42
N ASN A 145 18.83 12.32 19.32
CA ASN A 145 20.10 12.96 19.61
C ASN A 145 21.10 11.97 20.26
N GLU A 146 20.66 11.14 21.20
CA GLU A 146 21.51 10.11 21.83
C GLU A 146 22.01 9.07 20.82
N LEU A 147 21.17 8.73 19.84
CA LEU A 147 21.48 7.77 18.78
C LEU A 147 22.18 8.41 17.57
N GLU A 148 22.51 9.70 17.63
CA GLU A 148 23.10 10.48 16.53
C GLU A 148 22.29 10.39 15.22
N ILE A 149 20.96 10.28 15.32
CA ILE A 149 20.06 10.20 14.16
C ILE A 149 19.73 11.61 13.69
N ASP A 150 20.13 11.94 12.46
CA ASP A 150 19.72 13.19 11.81
C ASP A 150 18.23 13.17 11.47
N LEU A 151 17.44 14.00 12.15
CA LEU A 151 16.00 14.15 11.94
C LEU A 151 15.66 15.09 10.80
N MET A 152 16.66 15.69 10.12
CA MET A 152 16.44 16.58 8.97
C MET A 152 15.43 17.70 9.26
N TYR A 153 15.65 18.45 10.34
CA TYR A 153 14.80 19.54 10.82
C TYR A 153 13.42 19.12 11.39
N ARG A 154 13.12 17.82 11.45
CA ARG A 154 11.86 17.33 12.04
C ARG A 154 11.80 17.52 13.55
N ASP A 155 12.93 17.55 14.22
CA ASP A 155 13.05 17.86 15.64
C ASP A 155 12.42 19.22 15.96
N VAL A 156 12.77 20.24 15.19
CA VAL A 156 12.23 21.60 15.34
C VAL A 156 10.73 21.62 15.03
N ILE A 157 10.32 21.00 13.93
CA ILE A 157 8.91 20.94 13.49
C ILE A 157 8.06 20.23 14.54
N TYR A 158 8.47 19.04 14.99
CA TYR A 158 7.72 18.23 15.93
C TYR A 158 7.60 18.89 17.29
N THR A 159 8.69 19.49 17.78
CA THR A 159 8.67 20.28 19.03
C THR A 159 7.70 21.45 18.92
N TYR A 160 7.76 22.23 17.82
CA TYR A 160 6.87 23.34 17.60
C TYR A 160 5.38 22.92 17.59
N PHE A 161 5.04 21.89 16.81
CA PHE A 161 3.65 21.44 16.70
C PHE A 161 3.17 20.57 17.86
N SER A 162 4.05 20.12 18.75
CA SER A 162 3.66 19.34 19.93
C SER A 162 2.69 20.11 20.85
N ASP A 163 2.75 21.42 20.88
CA ASP A 163 1.86 22.27 21.70
C ASP A 163 0.45 22.41 21.12
N PHE A 164 0.23 21.97 19.89
CA PHE A 164 -1.06 22.13 19.19
C PHE A 164 -2.07 21.01 19.48
N PHE A 165 -1.68 19.94 20.15
CA PHE A 165 -2.55 18.82 20.43
C PHE A 165 -2.39 18.27 21.85
N GLU A 166 -3.40 17.57 22.30
CA GLU A 166 -3.42 16.82 23.56
C GLU A 166 -3.76 15.35 23.29
N LEU A 167 -3.05 14.43 23.93
CA LEU A 167 -3.33 13.00 23.82
C LEU A 167 -4.42 12.58 24.81
N ALA A 168 -5.62 13.11 24.60
CA ALA A 168 -6.76 12.88 25.47
C ALA A 168 -8.04 12.64 24.64
N PRO A 169 -8.98 11.79 25.14
CA PRO A 169 -10.27 11.58 24.48
C PRO A 169 -11.13 12.83 24.32
N SER A 170 -10.87 13.87 25.09
CA SER A 170 -11.51 15.19 25.00
C SER A 170 -10.98 16.04 23.85
N TYR A 171 -9.84 15.67 23.24
CA TYR A 171 -9.27 16.44 22.13
C TYR A 171 -10.06 16.21 20.84
N ILE A 172 -10.73 17.25 20.37
CA ILE A 172 -11.62 17.22 19.18
C ILE A 172 -10.94 17.63 17.88
N GLY A 173 -9.67 18.03 17.92
CA GLY A 173 -8.92 18.54 16.77
C GLY A 173 -9.12 20.05 16.52
N ARG A 174 -8.33 20.57 15.60
CA ARG A 174 -8.32 22.01 15.24
C ARG A 174 -9.02 22.32 13.90
N GLY A 175 -9.48 21.30 13.22
CA GLY A 175 -10.14 21.40 11.91
C GLY A 175 -9.26 20.94 10.75
N ILE A 176 -9.91 20.44 9.71
CA ILE A 176 -9.24 19.95 8.49
C ILE A 176 -8.50 21.09 7.81
N ARG A 177 -7.27 20.84 7.35
CA ARG A 177 -6.33 21.80 6.76
C ARG A 177 -5.81 22.86 7.76
N PHE A 178 -5.99 22.66 9.05
CA PHE A 178 -5.46 23.58 10.05
C PHE A 178 -3.95 23.79 9.88
N ILE A 179 -3.18 22.72 9.74
CA ILE A 179 -1.71 22.81 9.59
C ILE A 179 -1.33 23.63 8.36
N TYR A 180 -1.92 23.31 7.21
CA TYR A 180 -1.65 24.04 5.97
C TYR A 180 -1.96 25.54 6.11
N THR A 181 -3.15 25.88 6.60
CA THR A 181 -3.59 27.27 6.76
C THR A 181 -2.69 28.01 7.76
N TYR A 182 -2.38 27.37 8.87
CA TYR A 182 -1.50 27.94 9.89
C TYR A 182 -0.09 28.21 9.35
N CYS A 183 0.50 27.27 8.64
CA CYS A 183 1.84 27.43 8.06
C CYS A 183 1.91 28.48 6.92
N THR A 184 0.80 28.72 6.21
CA THR A 184 0.80 29.62 5.05
C THR A 184 0.25 31.01 5.33
N GLU A 185 -0.64 31.16 6.29
CA GLU A 185 -1.40 32.39 6.51
C GLU A 185 -1.16 33.06 7.87
N ASP A 186 -0.66 32.29 8.86
CA ASP A 186 -0.44 32.85 10.20
C ASP A 186 0.91 33.60 10.28
N PRO A 187 0.90 34.91 10.61
CA PRO A 187 2.14 35.71 10.71
C PRO A 187 3.09 35.24 11.82
N SER A 188 2.60 34.49 12.81
CA SER A 188 3.43 33.95 13.89
C SER A 188 4.25 32.73 13.48
N TYR A 189 3.90 32.08 12.35
CA TYR A 189 4.65 30.96 11.81
C TYR A 189 5.91 31.43 11.12
N HIS A 190 7.06 30.94 11.57
CA HIS A 190 8.37 31.40 11.09
C HIS A 190 9.31 30.27 10.67
N LEU A 191 8.84 29.02 10.67
CA LEU A 191 9.64 27.88 10.21
C LEU A 191 9.70 27.83 8.68
N ALA A 192 10.80 27.30 8.16
CA ALA A 192 11.07 27.27 6.71
C ALA A 192 10.23 26.25 5.91
N THR A 193 9.41 25.46 6.58
CA THR A 193 8.60 24.40 5.95
C THR A 193 7.11 24.62 6.18
N THR A 194 6.29 24.26 5.20
CA THR A 194 4.82 24.26 5.30
C THR A 194 4.24 22.86 5.48
N ALA A 195 5.10 21.85 5.70
CA ALA A 195 4.70 20.44 5.81
C ALA A 195 5.26 19.80 7.07
N LEU A 196 4.45 19.06 7.79
CA LEU A 196 4.87 18.31 8.99
C LEU A 196 5.77 17.11 8.68
N HIS A 197 5.71 16.56 7.49
CA HIS A 197 6.35 15.29 7.13
C HIS A 197 5.98 14.12 8.06
N ASN A 198 4.75 14.14 8.58
CA ASN A 198 4.18 13.13 9.46
C ASN A 198 2.66 13.17 9.38
N VAL A 199 2.09 12.28 8.59
CA VAL A 199 0.64 12.20 8.38
C VAL A 199 -0.11 11.95 9.69
N TYR A 200 0.43 11.12 10.56
CA TYR A 200 -0.27 10.76 11.81
C TYR A 200 -0.41 11.95 12.75
N MET A 201 0.66 12.74 12.89
CA MET A 201 0.64 13.93 13.71
C MET A 201 -0.29 15.00 13.10
N GLU A 202 -0.17 15.23 11.78
CA GLU A 202 -1.00 16.17 11.04
C GLU A 202 -2.49 15.81 11.15
N THR A 203 -2.85 14.58 10.82
CA THR A 203 -4.25 14.14 10.91
C THR A 203 -4.76 14.16 12.35
N TYR A 204 -3.94 13.78 13.35
CA TYR A 204 -4.34 13.83 14.74
C TYR A 204 -4.62 15.27 15.21
N ILE A 205 -3.74 16.22 14.87
CA ILE A 205 -3.95 17.65 15.18
C ILE A 205 -5.23 18.16 14.54
N GLU A 206 -5.51 17.77 13.31
CA GLU A 206 -6.65 18.29 12.55
C GLU A 206 -7.99 17.69 12.97
N VAL A 207 -8.08 16.36 13.13
CA VAL A 207 -9.36 15.68 13.32
C VAL A 207 -9.63 15.22 14.76
N GLY A 208 -8.63 15.26 15.64
CA GLY A 208 -8.75 14.90 17.04
C GLY A 208 -8.80 13.39 17.31
N PHE A 209 -8.91 13.03 18.59
CA PHE A 209 -8.76 11.67 19.10
C PHE A 209 -9.72 10.66 18.43
N TRP A 210 -11.03 10.90 18.49
CA TRP A 210 -12.01 9.90 18.06
C TRP A 210 -12.03 9.72 16.54
N CYS A 211 -11.98 10.81 15.77
CA CYS A 211 -11.97 10.73 14.32
C CYS A 211 -10.69 10.06 13.80
N TRP A 212 -9.56 10.32 14.45
CA TRP A 212 -8.29 9.67 14.12
C TRP A 212 -8.34 8.16 14.36
N TRP A 213 -8.86 7.69 15.50
CA TRP A 213 -9.04 6.27 15.76
C TRP A 213 -10.04 5.61 14.81
N ILE A 214 -11.14 6.28 14.49
CA ILE A 214 -12.12 5.79 13.49
C ILE A 214 -11.44 5.64 12.13
N TRP A 215 -10.63 6.61 11.71
CA TRP A 215 -9.88 6.54 10.46
C TRP A 215 -8.90 5.36 10.44
N MET A 216 -8.11 5.16 11.50
CA MET A 216 -7.18 4.03 11.63
C MET A 216 -7.89 2.67 11.55
N LEU A 217 -8.99 2.51 12.30
CA LEU A 217 -9.78 1.28 12.30
C LEU A 217 -10.46 1.05 10.94
N PHE A 218 -10.93 2.11 10.30
CA PHE A 218 -11.54 2.02 8.99
C PHE A 218 -10.55 1.51 7.93
N GLU A 219 -9.37 2.11 7.84
CA GLU A 219 -8.36 1.75 6.83
C GLU A 219 -7.72 0.39 7.12
N LEU A 220 -7.41 0.06 8.37
CA LEU A 220 -6.62 -1.11 8.73
C LEU A 220 -7.47 -2.34 9.11
N SER A 221 -8.77 -2.18 9.35
CA SER A 221 -9.65 -3.29 9.71
C SER A 221 -10.89 -3.35 8.83
N PHE A 222 -11.76 -2.35 8.88
CA PHE A 222 -13.06 -2.40 8.21
C PHE A 222 -12.95 -2.65 6.71
N ARG A 223 -12.03 -1.99 6.02
CA ARG A 223 -11.80 -2.22 4.57
C ARG A 223 -11.34 -3.64 4.29
N ILE A 224 -10.47 -4.22 5.14
CA ILE A 224 -10.00 -5.60 4.99
C ILE A 224 -11.17 -6.58 5.14
N HIS A 225 -12.03 -6.37 6.15
CA HIS A 225 -13.24 -7.18 6.33
C HIS A 225 -14.14 -7.14 5.10
N ARG A 226 -14.35 -5.95 4.53
CA ARG A 226 -15.17 -5.78 3.33
C ARG A 226 -14.59 -6.46 2.09
N VAL A 227 -13.28 -6.39 1.92
CA VAL A 227 -12.60 -7.05 0.80
C VAL A 227 -12.66 -8.57 0.96
N GLU A 228 -12.39 -9.09 2.16
CA GLU A 228 -12.46 -10.53 2.44
C GLU A 228 -13.88 -11.07 2.26
N GLU A 229 -14.90 -10.36 2.77
CA GLU A 229 -16.30 -10.75 2.67
C GLU A 229 -16.80 -10.79 1.22
N ARG A 230 -16.37 -9.84 0.39
CA ARG A 230 -16.92 -9.66 -0.96
C ARG A 230 -16.17 -10.45 -2.02
N TYR A 231 -14.88 -10.70 -1.81
CA TYR A 231 -14.04 -11.33 -2.84
C TYR A 231 -13.44 -12.64 -2.34
N THR A 232 -12.31 -12.59 -1.67
CA THR A 232 -11.64 -13.75 -1.03
C THR A 232 -10.56 -13.27 -0.06
N GLU A 233 -9.86 -14.25 0.54
CA GLU A 233 -8.71 -14.00 1.42
C GLU A 233 -7.53 -13.35 0.68
N ILE A 234 -7.29 -13.69 -0.60
CA ILE A 234 -6.10 -13.24 -1.33
C ILE A 234 -6.06 -11.72 -1.53
N PRO A 235 -7.11 -11.04 -2.06
CA PRO A 235 -7.15 -9.59 -2.08
C PRO A 235 -7.08 -8.94 -0.70
N ALA A 236 -7.62 -9.59 0.33
CA ALA A 236 -7.53 -9.09 1.70
C ALA A 236 -6.08 -9.14 2.22
N TYR A 237 -5.32 -10.22 1.94
CA TYR A 237 -3.88 -10.29 2.26
C TYR A 237 -3.09 -9.22 1.51
N ALA A 238 -3.39 -9.00 0.23
CA ALA A 238 -2.76 -7.94 -0.56
C ALA A 238 -3.06 -6.55 0.02
N LEU A 239 -4.30 -6.30 0.44
CA LEU A 239 -4.68 -5.05 1.09
C LEU A 239 -3.95 -4.86 2.43
N MET A 240 -3.84 -5.91 3.26
CA MET A 240 -3.07 -5.84 4.52
C MET A 240 -1.60 -5.49 4.26
N ALA A 241 -0.98 -6.15 3.29
CA ALA A 241 0.41 -5.88 2.91
C ALA A 241 0.62 -4.47 2.36
N MET A 242 -0.26 -4.01 1.48
CA MET A 242 -0.20 -2.65 0.95
C MET A 242 -0.46 -1.59 2.03
N ASN A 243 -1.36 -1.87 2.98
CA ASN A 243 -1.56 -1.01 4.13
C ASN A 243 -0.27 -0.87 4.95
N LEU A 244 0.45 -1.96 5.22
CA LEU A 244 1.73 -1.90 5.92
C LEU A 244 2.69 -0.92 5.24
N TYR A 245 2.85 -1.03 3.90
CA TYR A 245 3.70 -0.11 3.14
C TYR A 245 3.24 1.34 3.26
N VAL A 246 1.99 1.61 2.92
CA VAL A 246 1.44 2.98 2.88
C VAL A 246 1.49 3.63 4.26
N PHE A 247 1.06 2.93 5.30
CA PHE A 247 1.04 3.44 6.66
C PHE A 247 2.44 3.62 7.25
N PHE A 248 3.42 2.82 6.81
CA PHE A 248 4.81 3.04 7.22
C PHE A 248 5.38 4.34 6.63
N THR A 249 5.00 4.66 5.39
CA THR A 249 5.43 5.93 4.77
C THR A 249 4.82 7.17 5.44
N TYR A 250 3.68 7.02 6.11
CA TYR A 250 3.03 8.11 6.86
C TYR A 250 3.83 8.58 8.08
N LEU A 251 4.76 7.77 8.58
CA LEU A 251 5.61 8.16 9.72
C LEU A 251 6.61 9.27 9.40
N THR A 252 7.02 9.38 8.15
CA THR A 252 8.16 10.21 7.78
C THR A 252 7.90 11.15 6.60
N ASP A 253 6.73 11.09 5.99
CA ASP A 253 6.39 11.96 4.87
C ASP A 253 4.87 12.15 4.77
N ASN A 254 4.44 13.15 3.99
CA ASN A 254 3.02 13.50 3.81
C ASN A 254 2.36 12.67 2.71
N THR A 255 2.65 11.37 2.66
CA THR A 255 2.23 10.49 1.56
C THR A 255 0.71 10.29 1.44
N LEU A 256 -0.06 10.58 2.48
CA LEU A 256 -1.53 10.64 2.39
C LEU A 256 -2.02 11.65 1.36
N PHE A 257 -1.28 12.74 1.17
CA PHE A 257 -1.63 13.83 0.26
C PHE A 257 -1.00 13.67 -1.13
N TYR A 258 -0.15 12.65 -1.33
CA TYR A 258 0.49 12.40 -2.61
C TYR A 258 -0.42 11.61 -3.54
N TYR A 259 -0.68 12.20 -4.72
CA TYR A 259 -1.64 11.63 -5.68
C TYR A 259 -1.21 10.25 -6.19
N ALA A 260 0.04 10.10 -6.62
CA ALA A 260 0.50 8.89 -7.28
C ALA A 260 0.41 7.65 -6.37
N ILE A 261 0.87 7.73 -5.13
CA ILE A 261 0.81 6.59 -4.21
C ILE A 261 -0.64 6.20 -3.93
N ASN A 262 -1.52 7.19 -3.68
CA ASN A 262 -2.91 6.91 -3.30
C ASN A 262 -3.72 6.31 -4.45
N VAL A 263 -3.54 6.82 -5.67
CA VAL A 263 -4.22 6.29 -6.86
C VAL A 263 -3.72 4.89 -7.16
N LEU A 264 -2.41 4.67 -7.22
CA LEU A 264 -1.83 3.36 -7.57
C LEU A 264 -2.15 2.30 -6.52
N TYR A 265 -2.11 2.64 -5.22
CA TYR A 265 -2.51 1.76 -4.14
C TYR A 265 -3.97 1.28 -4.30
N ARG A 266 -4.89 2.21 -4.54
CA ARG A 266 -6.32 1.87 -4.73
C ARG A 266 -6.55 1.07 -6.01
N MET A 267 -5.86 1.43 -7.11
CA MET A 267 -5.92 0.70 -8.38
C MET A 267 -5.39 -0.73 -8.25
N ALA A 268 -4.27 -0.94 -7.57
CA ALA A 268 -3.71 -2.27 -7.35
C ALA A 268 -4.71 -3.19 -6.64
N ILE A 269 -5.32 -2.73 -5.57
CA ILE A 269 -6.34 -3.50 -4.84
C ILE A 269 -7.58 -3.75 -5.71
N MET A 270 -8.02 -2.75 -6.47
CA MET A 270 -9.17 -2.90 -7.36
C MET A 270 -8.92 -3.96 -8.45
N VAL A 271 -7.72 -3.98 -9.04
CA VAL A 271 -7.35 -4.99 -10.05
C VAL A 271 -7.41 -6.38 -9.44
N TRP A 272 -6.85 -6.61 -8.25
CA TRP A 272 -6.97 -7.90 -7.58
C TRP A 272 -8.42 -8.33 -7.33
N CYS A 273 -9.26 -7.40 -6.87
CA CYS A 273 -10.67 -7.68 -6.64
C CYS A 273 -11.40 -8.07 -7.93
N LEU A 274 -11.11 -7.37 -9.03
CA LEU A 274 -11.71 -7.66 -10.34
C LEU A 274 -11.28 -9.02 -10.88
N GLU A 275 -10.01 -9.35 -10.84
CA GLU A 275 -9.48 -10.64 -11.31
C GLU A 275 -10.08 -11.83 -10.55
N VAL A 276 -10.24 -11.70 -9.24
CA VAL A 276 -10.88 -12.75 -8.44
C VAL A 276 -12.36 -12.90 -8.81
N SER A 277 -13.05 -11.78 -9.05
CA SER A 277 -14.45 -11.78 -9.47
C SER A 277 -14.63 -12.42 -10.86
N GLU A 278 -13.76 -12.10 -11.81
CA GLU A 278 -13.80 -12.68 -13.16
C GLU A 278 -13.52 -14.19 -13.14
N ASN A 279 -12.51 -14.62 -12.39
CA ASN A 279 -12.18 -16.04 -12.24
C ASN A 279 -13.31 -16.82 -11.54
N GLY A 280 -13.99 -16.24 -10.56
CA GLY A 280 -15.16 -16.82 -9.92
C GLY A 280 -16.31 -17.01 -10.91
N ASN A 281 -16.63 -16.00 -11.71
CA ASN A 281 -17.66 -16.07 -12.74
C ASN A 281 -17.37 -17.13 -13.81
N LEU A 282 -16.10 -17.28 -14.22
CA LEU A 282 -15.68 -18.31 -15.17
C LEU A 282 -15.86 -19.72 -14.60
N LEU A 283 -15.45 -19.95 -13.35
CA LEU A 283 -15.63 -21.24 -12.68
C LEU A 283 -17.10 -21.62 -12.52
N ASP A 284 -17.96 -20.66 -12.17
CA ASP A 284 -19.40 -20.88 -12.07
C ASP A 284 -20.02 -21.21 -13.42
N SER A 285 -19.63 -20.53 -14.49
CA SER A 285 -20.09 -20.80 -15.85
C SER A 285 -19.65 -22.17 -16.35
N GLU A 286 -18.43 -22.59 -16.10
CA GLU A 286 -17.92 -23.93 -16.42
C GLU A 286 -18.66 -25.01 -15.64
N THR A 287 -18.89 -24.79 -14.36
CA THR A 287 -19.63 -25.73 -13.49
C THR A 287 -21.05 -25.90 -13.95
N GLN A 288 -21.75 -24.83 -14.32
CA GLN A 288 -23.09 -24.87 -14.88
C GLN A 288 -23.14 -25.59 -16.25
N SER A 289 -22.14 -25.33 -17.10
CA SER A 289 -22.03 -26.02 -18.39
C SER A 289 -21.82 -27.53 -18.24
N LEU A 290 -20.96 -27.95 -17.32
CA LEU A 290 -20.73 -29.36 -17.01
C LEU A 290 -21.96 -30.03 -16.41
N ALA A 291 -22.72 -29.35 -15.56
CA ALA A 291 -23.98 -29.85 -15.00
C ALA A 291 -25.03 -30.06 -16.12
N ALA A 292 -25.18 -29.09 -17.02
CA ALA A 292 -26.09 -29.21 -18.17
C ALA A 292 -25.71 -30.35 -19.11
N VAL A 293 -24.41 -30.59 -19.36
CA VAL A 293 -23.94 -31.74 -20.16
C VAL A 293 -24.23 -33.04 -19.47
N LYS A 294 -24.04 -33.17 -18.16
CA LYS A 294 -24.37 -34.37 -17.39
C LYS A 294 -25.87 -34.66 -17.44
N GLU A 295 -26.72 -33.66 -17.26
CA GLU A 295 -28.16 -33.77 -17.33
C GLU A 295 -28.64 -34.23 -18.72
N SER A 296 -28.07 -33.67 -19.78
CA SER A 296 -28.40 -34.07 -21.16
C SER A 296 -28.01 -35.52 -21.47
N ARG A 297 -26.86 -35.97 -20.93
CA ARG A 297 -26.43 -37.37 -21.06
C ARG A 297 -27.35 -38.32 -20.27
N GLN A 298 -27.80 -37.92 -19.10
CA GLN A 298 -28.74 -38.68 -18.30
C GLN A 298 -30.09 -38.86 -19.00
N LYS A 299 -30.63 -37.74 -19.56
CA LYS A 299 -31.87 -37.78 -20.36
C LYS A 299 -31.77 -38.70 -21.57
N LYS A 300 -30.64 -38.69 -22.29
CA LYS A 300 -30.40 -39.62 -23.43
C LYS A 300 -30.35 -41.08 -22.99
N ARG A 301 -29.71 -41.36 -21.84
CA ARG A 301 -29.65 -42.74 -21.28
C ARG A 301 -31.03 -43.23 -20.85
N ASN A 302 -31.82 -42.38 -20.21
CA ASN A 302 -33.16 -42.77 -19.79
C ASN A 302 -34.06 -43.02 -21.01
N LYS A 303 -34.01 -42.15 -22.02
CA LYS A 303 -34.75 -42.36 -23.26
C LYS A 303 -34.38 -43.66 -23.96
N LYS A 304 -33.11 -44.02 -24.05
CA LYS A 304 -32.64 -45.27 -24.64
C LYS A 304 -33.14 -46.50 -23.84
N ARG A 305 -33.18 -46.41 -22.51
CA ARG A 305 -33.75 -47.49 -21.66
C ARG A 305 -35.26 -47.66 -21.84
N GLU A 306 -35.98 -46.56 -22.04
CA GLU A 306 -37.42 -46.59 -22.33
C GLU A 306 -37.68 -47.25 -23.68
N GLU A 307 -36.89 -46.92 -24.71
CA GLU A 307 -36.96 -47.53 -26.04
C GLU A 307 -36.62 -49.03 -26.00
N GLU A 308 -35.57 -49.43 -25.27
CA GLU A 308 -35.20 -50.84 -25.09
C GLU A 308 -36.28 -51.63 -24.32
N ASN A 309 -36.95 -51.04 -23.34
CA ASN A 309 -38.04 -51.69 -22.61
C ASN A 309 -39.31 -51.86 -23.49
N VAL A 310 -39.63 -50.91 -24.38
CA VAL A 310 -40.77 -51.02 -25.29
C VAL A 310 -40.53 -52.10 -26.36
N GLU A 311 -39.31 -52.29 -26.87
CA GLU A 311 -38.96 -53.36 -27.79
C GLU A 311 -39.02 -54.75 -27.10
N GLY A 312 -38.62 -54.81 -25.79
CA GLY A 312 -38.68 -56.07 -25.01
C GLY A 312 -40.08 -56.57 -24.77
N ASP A 313 -41.07 -55.69 -24.58
CA ASP A 313 -42.47 -56.05 -24.37
C ASP A 313 -43.17 -56.55 -25.66
N PHE A 314 -42.68 -56.19 -26.85
CA PHE A 314 -43.23 -56.71 -28.12
C PHE A 314 -42.82 -58.13 -28.43
N HIS A 315 -41.76 -58.66 -27.84
CA HIS A 315 -41.35 -60.09 -28.06
C HIS A 315 -41.99 -61.09 -27.15
N ILE A 316 -42.86 -60.71 -26.22
CA ILE A 316 -43.56 -61.65 -25.31
C ILE A 316 -45.00 -61.99 -25.76
N CYS A 317 -45.48 -61.27 -26.83
CA CYS A 317 -46.87 -61.50 -27.35
C CYS A 317 -46.93 -62.14 -28.72
N VAL A 318 -46.01 -63.04 -29.09
CA VAL A 318 -46.13 -63.92 -30.29
C VAL A 318 -46.06 -65.40 -29.91
#